data_a188ddedca48e67eea1d902229fcd25e
#
_entry.id   a188ddedca48e67eea1d902229fcd25e
#
_cell.length_a   1.000
_cell.length_b   1.000
_cell.length_c   1.000
_cell.angle_alpha   90.00
_cell.angle_beta   90.00
_cell.angle_gamma   90.00
#
_symmetry.space_group_name_H-M   'P 1'
#
loop_
_entity.id
_entity.type
_entity.pdbx_description
1 polymer ?
#
loop_
_entity_poly.entity_id
_entity_poly.type
_entity_poly.pdbx_seq_one_letter_code
_entity_poly.pdbx_strand_id
1 'polypeptide(L)'
;MENSRYGVYNKVEDKPEYYYKYTDDQYQTNVKVGALLNLAYLNGKNRYYFRNIFNQIGQDKLTLREGWQNMSSLYIQEKTEYCYTSRSTYSGQIAGVHTLELGTLDWDAGYSYADKNQPDRRIVNRQENDMVGDAHYGQMQIDQNEIRRDFMKLREHIASAGINYSCTLREGSSFAPELKVGLYGEYRTRDYRTRAYFYRFDTDNLPADFAYGDVIDDILQDGNYGADKLYIYDDSDNRNSYKGDNILTAAYAGIDLPFGRWNVYAGVRFEYSRMALTSYTKIKDWDSETRNYTHADPFPSVNVTYRINDKHLLRAAYGMSTNRPEFREVSPSVCLLYTSPSPRDA
;
A
#
# COMPACT_ATOMS: atom_id res chain seq x y z
N MET A 1 -19.46 -8.70 -12.94
CA MET A 1 -18.29 -9.64 -13.00
C MET A 1 -18.74 -10.98 -12.43
N GLU A 2 -18.51 -12.08 -13.11
CA GLU A 2 -18.82 -13.42 -12.58
C GLU A 2 -17.65 -13.88 -11.69
N ASN A 3 -17.96 -14.38 -10.49
CA ASN A 3 -17.00 -14.86 -9.51
C ASN A 3 -17.45 -16.22 -9.01
N SER A 4 -16.66 -17.26 -9.25
CA SER A 4 -16.99 -18.62 -8.87
C SER A 4 -15.77 -19.38 -8.36
N ARG A 5 -15.96 -20.32 -7.46
CA ARG A 5 -14.93 -21.19 -6.93
C ARG A 5 -15.40 -22.64 -6.92
N TYR A 6 -14.61 -23.50 -7.55
CA TYR A 6 -14.75 -24.94 -7.38
C TYR A 6 -14.19 -25.36 -6.03
N GLY A 7 -14.92 -26.18 -5.31
CA GLY A 7 -14.54 -26.56 -3.97
C GLY A 7 -14.28 -28.02 -3.79
N VAL A 8 -15.16 -28.87 -4.28
CA VAL A 8 -15.10 -30.30 -4.06
C VAL A 8 -15.29 -31.01 -5.39
N TYR A 9 -14.56 -32.12 -5.56
CA TYR A 9 -14.83 -33.04 -6.64
C TYR A 9 -15.87 -34.07 -6.18
N ASN A 10 -17.07 -34.02 -6.76
CA ASN A 10 -18.12 -34.99 -6.49
C ASN A 10 -17.78 -36.29 -7.20
N LYS A 11 -17.33 -37.29 -6.45
CA LYS A 11 -16.92 -38.60 -6.98
C LYS A 11 -18.10 -39.45 -7.50
N VAL A 12 -19.32 -39.15 -7.04
CA VAL A 12 -20.53 -39.88 -7.47
C VAL A 12 -20.96 -39.41 -8.85
N GLU A 13 -20.91 -38.13 -9.11
CA GLU A 13 -21.30 -37.52 -10.38
C GLU A 13 -20.12 -37.27 -11.33
N ASP A 14 -18.90 -37.60 -10.89
CA ASP A 14 -17.64 -37.43 -11.63
C ASP A 14 -17.45 -36.02 -12.19
N LYS A 15 -17.77 -35.01 -11.38
CA LYS A 15 -17.65 -33.59 -11.75
C LYS A 15 -17.24 -32.70 -10.60
N PRO A 16 -16.58 -31.56 -10.90
CA PRO A 16 -16.32 -30.54 -9.87
C PRO A 16 -17.63 -29.83 -9.52
N GLU A 17 -17.84 -29.58 -8.23
CA GLU A 17 -18.94 -28.77 -7.71
C GLU A 17 -18.42 -27.40 -7.26
N TYR A 18 -19.27 -26.38 -7.49
CA TYR A 18 -18.94 -25.03 -7.01
C TYR A 18 -19.25 -24.91 -5.52
N TYR A 19 -18.36 -24.25 -4.77
CA TYR A 19 -18.66 -23.78 -3.43
C TYR A 19 -19.56 -22.56 -3.46
N TYR A 20 -19.36 -21.71 -4.47
CA TYR A 20 -20.19 -20.54 -4.69
C TYR A 20 -20.14 -20.09 -6.15
N LYS A 21 -21.15 -19.39 -6.53
CA LYS A 21 -21.21 -18.67 -7.81
C LYS A 21 -21.94 -17.36 -7.59
N TYR A 22 -21.24 -16.24 -7.81
CA TYR A 22 -21.75 -14.89 -7.61
C TYR A 22 -21.61 -14.05 -8.86
N THR A 23 -22.53 -13.09 -9.01
CA THR A 23 -22.40 -11.95 -9.92
C THR A 23 -22.17 -10.70 -9.12
N ASP A 24 -21.10 -9.97 -9.43
CA ASP A 24 -20.75 -8.71 -8.80
C ASP A 24 -20.99 -7.55 -9.77
N ASP A 25 -21.90 -6.65 -9.43
CA ASP A 25 -22.07 -5.38 -10.09
C ASP A 25 -21.35 -4.29 -9.31
N GLN A 26 -20.35 -3.66 -9.95
CA GLN A 26 -19.52 -2.65 -9.32
C GLN A 26 -19.71 -1.29 -10.00
N TYR A 27 -20.10 -0.32 -9.19
CA TYR A 27 -20.20 1.08 -9.57
C TYR A 27 -19.07 1.85 -8.88
N GLN A 28 -18.25 2.56 -9.67
CA GLN A 28 -17.10 3.26 -9.13
C GLN A 28 -16.99 4.67 -9.71
N THR A 29 -16.86 5.65 -8.83
CA THR A 29 -16.57 7.04 -9.18
C THR A 29 -15.20 7.40 -8.61
N ASN A 30 -14.34 7.97 -9.46
CA ASN A 30 -13.02 8.44 -9.08
C ASN A 30 -12.90 9.93 -9.38
N VAL A 31 -12.54 10.72 -8.37
CA VAL A 31 -12.19 12.12 -8.52
C VAL A 31 -10.72 12.29 -8.19
N LYS A 32 -9.95 12.91 -9.10
CA LYS A 32 -8.52 13.16 -8.93
C LYS A 32 -8.24 14.64 -9.10
N VAL A 33 -7.51 15.20 -8.15
CA VAL A 33 -7.00 16.57 -8.19
C VAL A 33 -5.50 16.53 -8.01
N GLY A 34 -4.76 17.24 -8.85
CA GLY A 34 -3.32 17.35 -8.76
C GLY A 34 -2.86 18.79 -8.94
N ALA A 35 -1.79 19.14 -8.24
CA ALA A 35 -1.10 20.41 -8.38
C ALA A 35 0.39 20.19 -8.48
N LEU A 36 1.05 20.89 -9.39
CA LEU A 36 2.49 20.87 -9.61
C LEU A 36 3.02 22.30 -9.57
N LEU A 37 4.06 22.53 -8.77
CA LEU A 37 4.77 23.79 -8.72
C LEU A 37 6.27 23.55 -8.77
N ASN A 38 6.93 23.95 -9.86
CA ASN A 38 8.36 23.88 -10.01
C ASN A 38 8.91 25.27 -10.27
N LEU A 39 9.88 25.67 -9.46
CA LEU A 39 10.63 26.92 -9.60
C LEU A 39 12.11 26.59 -9.76
N ALA A 40 12.79 27.33 -10.61
CA ALA A 40 14.23 27.27 -10.78
C ALA A 40 14.80 28.69 -10.71
N TYR A 41 15.84 28.86 -9.94
CA TYR A 41 16.59 30.11 -9.82
C TYR A 41 18.05 29.88 -10.19
N LEU A 42 18.55 30.65 -11.16
CA LEU A 42 19.91 30.57 -11.64
C LEU A 42 20.65 31.87 -11.28
N ASN A 43 21.82 31.72 -10.64
CA ASN A 43 22.67 32.85 -10.28
C ASN A 43 24.14 32.51 -10.58
N GLY A 44 24.60 32.89 -11.74
CA GLY A 44 25.94 32.57 -12.22
C GLY A 44 26.19 31.08 -12.31
N LYS A 45 27.10 30.57 -11.50
CA LYS A 45 27.45 29.14 -11.43
C LYS A 45 26.53 28.33 -10.46
N ASN A 46 25.53 28.98 -9.84
CA ASN A 46 24.66 28.35 -8.88
C ASN A 46 23.27 28.16 -9.45
N ARG A 47 22.67 27.00 -9.20
CA ARG A 47 21.30 26.67 -9.60
C ARG A 47 20.55 26.14 -8.40
N TYR A 48 19.34 26.65 -8.18
CA TYR A 48 18.46 26.23 -7.10
C TYR A 48 17.15 25.77 -7.68
N TYR A 49 16.59 24.73 -7.10
CA TYR A 49 15.33 24.13 -7.54
C TYR A 49 14.40 23.98 -6.35
N PHE A 50 13.15 24.33 -6.58
CA PHE A 50 12.03 24.07 -5.67
C PHE A 50 10.98 23.30 -6.46
N ARG A 51 10.74 22.04 -6.09
CA ARG A 51 9.85 21.14 -6.80
C ARG A 51 8.80 20.64 -5.84
N ASN A 52 7.51 20.75 -6.23
CA ASN A 52 6.42 20.31 -5.40
C ASN A 52 5.34 19.65 -6.24
N ILE A 53 4.83 18.55 -5.76
CA ILE A 53 3.68 17.86 -6.32
C ILE A 53 2.72 17.48 -5.20
N PHE A 54 1.45 17.74 -5.44
CA PHE A 54 0.34 17.33 -4.60
C PHE A 54 -0.68 16.57 -5.42
N ASN A 55 -1.17 15.45 -4.91
CA ASN A 55 -2.25 14.69 -5.50
C ASN A 55 -3.25 14.30 -4.43
N GLN A 56 -4.54 14.44 -4.77
CA GLN A 56 -5.66 13.95 -3.99
C GLN A 56 -6.53 13.06 -4.88
N ILE A 57 -6.85 11.87 -4.38
CA ILE A 57 -7.73 10.92 -5.07
C ILE A 57 -8.84 10.55 -4.10
N GLY A 58 -10.08 10.80 -4.52
CA GLY A 58 -11.28 10.27 -3.88
C GLY A 58 -11.87 9.16 -4.75
N GLN A 59 -12.14 8.02 -4.15
CA GLN A 59 -12.75 6.87 -4.81
C GLN A 59 -13.99 6.46 -4.01
N ASP A 60 -15.13 6.48 -4.66
CA ASP A 60 -16.37 5.93 -4.13
C ASP A 60 -16.72 4.67 -4.91
N LYS A 61 -17.01 3.59 -4.20
CA LYS A 61 -17.28 2.27 -4.78
C LYS A 61 -18.47 1.62 -4.09
N LEU A 62 -19.46 1.27 -4.90
CA LEU A 62 -20.57 0.41 -4.53
C LEU A 62 -20.39 -0.95 -5.21
N THR A 63 -20.49 -2.04 -4.44
CA THR A 63 -20.52 -3.39 -4.98
C THR A 63 -21.80 -4.07 -4.53
N LEU A 64 -22.57 -4.53 -5.49
CA LEU A 64 -23.75 -5.39 -5.30
C LEU A 64 -23.39 -6.78 -5.74
N ARG A 65 -23.51 -7.74 -4.84
CA ARG A 65 -23.25 -9.16 -5.11
C ARG A 65 -24.53 -9.95 -4.94
N GLU A 66 -24.83 -10.79 -5.90
CA GLU A 66 -25.92 -11.74 -5.87
C GLU A 66 -25.43 -13.10 -6.30
N GLY A 67 -25.97 -14.16 -5.72
CA GLY A 67 -25.65 -15.52 -6.10
C GLY A 67 -25.94 -16.52 -5.01
N TRP A 68 -25.23 -17.63 -5.06
CA TRP A 68 -25.44 -18.73 -4.13
C TRP A 68 -24.12 -19.31 -3.63
N GLN A 69 -24.17 -19.91 -2.47
CA GLN A 69 -23.07 -20.72 -1.93
C GLN A 69 -23.57 -22.08 -1.44
N ASN A 70 -22.67 -23.06 -1.44
CA ASN A 70 -22.91 -24.43 -1.03
C ASN A 70 -21.70 -24.94 -0.24
N MET A 71 -21.45 -24.33 0.93
CA MET A 71 -20.35 -24.77 1.81
C MET A 71 -20.82 -25.79 2.84
N SER A 72 -21.99 -25.60 3.41
CA SER A 72 -22.66 -26.51 4.35
C SER A 72 -24.08 -26.84 3.89
N SER A 73 -24.80 -25.90 3.34
CA SER A 73 -26.09 -25.98 2.71
C SER A 73 -26.13 -25.05 1.50
N LEU A 74 -27.04 -25.29 0.56
CA LEU A 74 -27.26 -24.45 -0.60
C LEU A 74 -28.20 -23.32 -0.20
N TYR A 75 -27.75 -22.08 -0.25
CA TYR A 75 -28.60 -20.91 -0.05
C TYR A 75 -28.17 -19.72 -0.92
N ILE A 76 -29.14 -18.84 -1.17
CA ILE A 76 -28.91 -17.59 -1.89
C ILE A 76 -28.28 -16.57 -0.94
N GLN A 77 -27.32 -15.81 -1.47
CA GLN A 77 -26.65 -14.74 -0.74
C GLN A 77 -26.67 -13.44 -1.55
N GLU A 78 -26.97 -12.36 -0.88
CA GLU A 78 -26.87 -11.00 -1.39
C GLU A 78 -25.95 -10.17 -0.47
N LYS A 79 -25.02 -9.43 -1.08
CA LYS A 79 -24.09 -8.58 -0.33
C LYS A 79 -24.01 -7.20 -0.96
N THR A 80 -24.20 -6.20 -0.13
CA THR A 80 -24.01 -4.80 -0.50
C THR A 80 -22.78 -4.26 0.23
N GLU A 81 -21.85 -3.65 -0.50
CA GLU A 81 -20.66 -3.03 0.03
C GLU A 81 -20.52 -1.59 -0.46
N TYR A 82 -20.49 -0.63 0.48
CA TYR A 82 -20.14 0.77 0.24
C TYR A 82 -18.73 1.03 0.74
N CYS A 83 -17.86 1.57 -0.11
CA CYS A 83 -16.48 1.82 0.26
C CYS A 83 -16.00 3.15 -0.32
N TYR A 84 -15.88 4.17 0.51
CA TYR A 84 -15.17 5.39 0.16
C TYR A 84 -13.71 5.30 0.60
N THR A 85 -12.79 5.68 -0.28
CA THR A 85 -11.36 5.77 0.03
C THR A 85 -10.82 7.09 -0.48
N SER A 86 -10.12 7.82 0.38
CA SER A 86 -9.33 8.97 -0.02
C SER A 86 -7.84 8.70 0.12
N ARG A 87 -7.06 9.25 -0.79
CA ARG A 87 -5.59 9.22 -0.75
C ARG A 87 -5.06 10.58 -1.07
N SER A 88 -4.22 11.10 -0.19
CA SER A 88 -3.47 12.35 -0.41
C SER A 88 -1.99 12.01 -0.46
N THR A 89 -1.28 12.59 -1.41
CA THR A 89 0.17 12.50 -1.47
C THR A 89 0.75 13.88 -1.74
N TYR A 90 1.76 14.23 -0.99
CA TYR A 90 2.58 15.42 -1.20
C TYR A 90 4.05 15.01 -1.30
N SER A 91 4.79 15.60 -2.21
CA SER A 91 6.25 15.50 -2.26
C SER A 91 6.81 16.87 -2.61
N GLY A 92 7.67 17.36 -1.72
CA GLY A 92 8.41 18.60 -1.89
C GLY A 92 9.91 18.33 -1.86
N GLN A 93 10.66 19.02 -2.71
CA GLN A 93 12.11 18.93 -2.78
C GLN A 93 12.68 20.32 -2.99
N ILE A 94 13.75 20.62 -2.25
CA ILE A 94 14.66 21.72 -2.53
C ILE A 94 16.01 21.13 -2.94
N ALA A 95 16.64 21.70 -3.93
CA ALA A 95 17.93 21.21 -4.41
C ALA A 95 18.82 22.38 -4.87
N GLY A 96 20.11 22.20 -4.74
CA GLY A 96 21.12 23.15 -5.22
C GLY A 96 22.23 22.46 -5.98
N VAL A 97 22.71 23.12 -7.05
CA VAL A 97 23.89 22.69 -7.83
C VAL A 97 24.83 23.87 -7.90
N HIS A 98 26.07 23.68 -7.47
CA HIS A 98 27.10 24.68 -7.39
C HIS A 98 28.33 24.24 -8.17
N THR A 99 28.67 24.98 -9.21
CA THR A 99 29.93 24.76 -9.95
C THR A 99 31.05 25.51 -9.25
N LEU A 100 31.94 24.77 -8.61
CA LEU A 100 33.13 25.24 -7.91
C LEU A 100 34.35 25.27 -8.87
N GLU A 101 35.48 25.79 -8.41
CA GLU A 101 36.72 25.79 -9.20
C GLU A 101 37.23 24.37 -9.48
N LEU A 102 37.06 23.45 -8.52
CA LEU A 102 37.59 22.08 -8.59
C LEU A 102 36.47 21.00 -8.79
N GLY A 103 35.28 21.40 -9.20
CA GLY A 103 34.23 20.41 -9.42
C GLY A 103 32.84 20.95 -9.21
N THR A 104 31.87 20.04 -9.05
CA THR A 104 30.46 20.37 -8.85
C THR A 104 29.98 19.76 -7.54
N LEU A 105 29.35 20.60 -6.72
CA LEU A 105 28.63 20.19 -5.51
C LEU A 105 27.14 20.24 -5.82
N ASP A 106 26.43 19.16 -5.58
CA ASP A 106 24.97 19.15 -5.59
C ASP A 106 24.42 18.60 -4.28
N TRP A 107 23.28 19.12 -3.88
CA TRP A 107 22.57 18.69 -2.69
C TRP A 107 21.08 18.77 -2.90
N ASP A 108 20.37 17.92 -2.19
CA ASP A 108 18.92 17.97 -2.15
C ASP A 108 18.39 17.64 -0.75
N ALA A 109 17.23 18.19 -0.44
CA ALA A 109 16.44 17.81 0.72
C ALA A 109 14.99 17.67 0.30
N GLY A 110 14.38 16.57 0.71
CA GLY A 110 13.03 16.20 0.34
C GLY A 110 12.17 15.89 1.55
N TYR A 111 10.88 16.20 1.42
CA TYR A 111 9.85 15.75 2.34
C TYR A 111 8.67 15.24 1.56
N SER A 112 8.19 14.05 1.94
CA SER A 112 6.99 13.46 1.36
C SER A 112 6.01 13.04 2.45
N TYR A 113 4.73 13.23 2.15
CA TYR A 113 3.61 12.83 3.00
C TYR A 113 2.63 12.00 2.19
N ALA A 114 2.18 10.89 2.76
CA ALA A 114 1.10 10.10 2.21
C ALA A 114 0.07 9.78 3.30
N ASP A 115 -1.21 10.00 2.95
CA ASP A 115 -2.36 9.65 3.78
C ASP A 115 -3.30 8.78 2.95
N LYS A 116 -3.77 7.68 3.54
CA LYS A 116 -4.88 6.89 3.03
C LYS A 116 -5.92 6.79 4.12
N ASN A 117 -7.13 7.22 3.83
CA ASN A 117 -8.25 7.16 4.75
C ASN A 117 -9.43 6.42 4.09
N GLN A 118 -9.90 5.38 4.78
CA GLN A 118 -11.14 4.68 4.50
C GLN A 118 -12.01 4.85 5.73
N PRO A 119 -12.82 5.92 5.78
CA PRO A 119 -13.47 6.35 7.02
C PRO A 119 -14.63 5.47 7.42
N ASP A 120 -15.22 4.71 6.52
CA ASP A 120 -16.41 3.93 6.79
C ASP A 120 -16.73 3.00 5.60
N ARG A 121 -16.14 1.81 5.59
CA ARG A 121 -16.54 0.76 4.66
C ARG A 121 -17.68 0.01 5.29
N ARG A 122 -18.85 0.04 4.67
CA ARG A 122 -20.07 -0.62 5.14
C ARG A 122 -20.34 -1.87 4.35
N ILE A 123 -20.59 -2.96 5.04
CA ILE A 123 -20.96 -4.23 4.44
C ILE A 123 -22.27 -4.70 5.08
N VAL A 124 -23.23 -5.08 4.25
CA VAL A 124 -24.42 -5.81 4.65
C VAL A 124 -24.51 -7.06 3.80
N ASN A 125 -24.57 -8.19 4.46
CA ASN A 125 -24.79 -9.48 3.85
C ASN A 125 -26.18 -10.00 4.27
N ARG A 126 -26.92 -10.52 3.30
CA ARG A 126 -28.19 -11.19 3.50
C ARG A 126 -28.10 -12.60 2.93
N GLN A 127 -28.74 -13.53 3.59
CA GLN A 127 -28.81 -14.92 3.15
C GLN A 127 -30.24 -15.44 3.23
N GLU A 128 -30.58 -16.35 2.35
CA GLU A 128 -31.84 -17.06 2.41
C GLU A 128 -31.87 -17.94 3.67
N ASN A 129 -33.01 -17.93 4.39
CA ASN A 129 -33.23 -18.87 5.49
C ASN A 129 -33.49 -20.26 4.90
N ASP A 130 -32.56 -21.17 5.10
CA ASP A 130 -32.61 -22.56 4.63
C ASP A 130 -33.11 -23.56 5.69
N MET A 131 -33.56 -23.08 6.87
CA MET A 131 -34.06 -23.90 7.96
C MET A 131 -35.46 -24.42 7.64
N VAL A 132 -35.53 -25.68 7.24
CA VAL A 132 -36.81 -26.35 6.95
C VAL A 132 -37.68 -26.39 8.21
N GLY A 133 -38.90 -25.85 8.12
CA GLY A 133 -39.84 -25.76 9.24
C GLY A 133 -39.83 -24.43 10.01
N ASP A 134 -38.91 -23.53 9.68
CA ASP A 134 -38.92 -22.14 10.17
C ASP A 134 -40.05 -21.36 9.46
N ALA A 135 -40.69 -20.41 10.19
CA ALA A 135 -41.74 -19.55 9.65
C ALA A 135 -41.23 -18.62 8.51
N HIS A 136 -39.94 -18.37 8.46
CA HIS A 136 -39.26 -17.50 7.49
C HIS A 136 -38.47 -18.31 6.42
N TYR A 137 -38.74 -19.61 6.29
CA TYR A 137 -38.07 -20.47 5.29
C TYR A 137 -38.17 -19.86 3.88
N GLY A 138 -37.04 -19.78 3.20
CA GLY A 138 -36.94 -19.19 1.86
C GLY A 138 -36.95 -17.65 1.82
N GLN A 139 -37.04 -16.98 2.95
CA GLN A 139 -36.95 -15.50 3.02
C GLN A 139 -35.52 -15.03 3.20
N MET A 140 -35.19 -13.88 2.57
CA MET A 140 -33.90 -13.24 2.76
C MET A 140 -33.82 -12.63 4.16
N GLN A 141 -32.80 -13.00 4.89
CA GLN A 141 -32.50 -12.51 6.25
C GLN A 141 -31.11 -11.88 6.32
N ILE A 142 -30.95 -10.95 7.23
CA ILE A 142 -29.65 -10.33 7.52
C ILE A 142 -28.73 -11.39 8.13
N ASP A 143 -27.54 -11.56 7.54
CA ASP A 143 -26.46 -12.30 8.21
C ASP A 143 -25.78 -11.40 9.22
N GLN A 144 -26.11 -11.56 10.49
CA GLN A 144 -25.56 -10.76 11.59
C GLN A 144 -24.03 -10.88 11.74
N ASN A 145 -23.39 -11.89 11.17
CA ASN A 145 -21.95 -12.05 11.23
C ASN A 145 -21.23 -11.19 10.17
N GLU A 146 -21.99 -10.66 9.19
CA GLU A 146 -21.44 -9.87 8.10
C GLU A 146 -22.09 -8.49 7.93
N ILE A 147 -22.76 -7.95 8.95
CA ILE A 147 -23.12 -6.55 8.99
C ILE A 147 -22.01 -5.82 9.74
N ARG A 148 -21.17 -5.08 8.97
CA ARG A 148 -20.00 -4.47 9.60
C ARG A 148 -19.61 -3.14 9.00
N ARG A 149 -18.87 -2.38 9.80
CA ARG A 149 -18.22 -1.14 9.41
C ARG A 149 -16.73 -1.23 9.68
N ASP A 150 -15.92 -0.99 8.65
CA ASP A 150 -14.46 -1.02 8.73
C ASP A 150 -13.90 0.38 8.55
N PHE A 151 -12.95 0.73 9.41
CA PHE A 151 -12.22 2.00 9.38
C PHE A 151 -10.75 1.70 9.20
N MET A 152 -10.11 2.37 8.26
CA MET A 152 -8.69 2.22 7.99
C MET A 152 -8.04 3.58 7.82
N LYS A 153 -6.91 3.80 8.47
CA LYS A 153 -6.12 5.01 8.31
C LYS A 153 -4.64 4.68 8.25
N LEU A 154 -3.97 5.18 7.21
CA LEU A 154 -2.53 5.12 7.06
C LEU A 154 -1.99 6.54 6.92
N ARG A 155 -0.95 6.85 7.66
CA ARG A 155 -0.15 8.08 7.51
C ARG A 155 1.30 7.71 7.39
N GLU A 156 1.97 8.33 6.45
CA GLU A 156 3.39 8.13 6.24
C GLU A 156 4.08 9.46 5.99
N HIS A 157 5.24 9.63 6.61
CA HIS A 157 6.12 10.77 6.43
C HIS A 157 7.50 10.26 6.05
N ILE A 158 8.12 10.88 5.06
CA ILE A 158 9.47 10.58 4.60
C ILE A 158 10.23 11.90 4.52
N ALA A 159 11.36 11.97 5.20
CA ALA A 159 12.31 13.07 5.07
C ALA A 159 13.62 12.51 4.53
N SER A 160 14.19 13.14 3.51
CA SER A 160 15.46 12.71 2.91
C SER A 160 16.39 13.89 2.66
N ALA A 161 17.69 13.62 2.68
CA ALA A 161 18.69 14.58 2.27
C ALA A 161 19.87 13.87 1.60
N GLY A 162 20.41 14.50 0.57
CA GLY A 162 21.57 14.04 -0.16
C GLY A 162 22.59 15.15 -0.41
N ILE A 163 23.85 14.79 -0.46
CA ILE A 163 24.92 15.68 -0.88
C ILE A 163 25.91 14.89 -1.74
N ASN A 164 26.25 15.43 -2.88
CA ASN A 164 27.14 14.78 -3.85
C ASN A 164 28.20 15.77 -4.29
N TYR A 165 29.40 15.29 -4.49
CA TYR A 165 30.50 16.05 -5.04
C TYR A 165 31.15 15.29 -6.18
N SER A 166 31.37 15.95 -7.31
CA SER A 166 32.12 15.41 -8.45
C SER A 166 33.26 16.34 -8.87
N CYS A 167 34.40 15.77 -9.17
CA CYS A 167 35.54 16.53 -9.67
C CYS A 167 36.34 15.76 -10.72
N THR A 168 36.81 16.48 -11.73
CA THR A 168 37.73 15.95 -12.75
C THR A 168 39.14 16.04 -12.23
N LEU A 169 39.83 14.89 -12.10
CA LEU A 169 41.17 14.83 -11.47
C LEU A 169 42.28 15.37 -12.39
N ARG A 170 42.04 15.45 -13.68
CA ARG A 170 43.04 15.94 -14.64
C ARG A 170 42.36 16.70 -15.79
N GLU A 171 42.24 17.99 -15.67
CA GLU A 171 41.68 18.84 -16.70
C GLU A 171 42.66 19.00 -17.91
N GLY A 172 42.11 19.11 -19.11
CA GLY A 172 42.92 19.36 -20.33
C GLY A 172 43.64 18.13 -20.93
N SER A 173 43.41 16.94 -20.37
CA SER A 173 43.95 15.67 -20.91
C SER A 173 42.90 14.86 -21.60
N SER A 174 43.26 14.05 -22.60
CA SER A 174 42.39 13.05 -23.19
C SER A 174 41.97 11.94 -22.19
N PHE A 175 42.74 11.77 -21.12
CA PHE A 175 42.42 10.96 -19.99
C PHE A 175 42.11 11.88 -18.79
N ALA A 176 40.83 12.12 -18.55
CA ALA A 176 40.31 13.02 -17.52
C ALA A 176 39.35 12.25 -16.58
N PRO A 177 39.90 11.47 -15.62
CA PRO A 177 39.08 10.75 -14.66
C PRO A 177 38.20 11.69 -13.83
N GLU A 178 36.93 11.30 -13.61
CA GLU A 178 36.02 12.02 -12.74
C GLU A 178 35.73 11.21 -11.46
N LEU A 179 36.06 11.78 -10.32
CA LEU A 179 35.72 11.23 -9.00
C LEU A 179 34.33 11.71 -8.59
N LYS A 180 33.51 10.78 -8.07
CA LYS A 180 32.17 11.05 -7.54
C LYS A 180 32.04 10.47 -6.14
N VAL A 181 31.66 11.29 -5.19
CA VAL A 181 31.40 10.88 -3.80
C VAL A 181 30.09 11.49 -3.33
N GLY A 182 29.41 10.81 -2.43
CA GLY A 182 28.20 11.36 -1.88
C GLY A 182 27.71 10.66 -0.62
N LEU A 183 26.82 11.35 0.07
CA LEU A 183 26.13 10.91 1.27
C LEU A 183 24.63 11.04 1.05
N TYR A 184 23.87 10.12 1.62
CA TYR A 184 22.41 10.12 1.59
C TYR A 184 21.87 9.71 2.95
N GLY A 185 20.78 10.33 3.37
CA GLY A 185 20.03 9.96 4.56
C GLY A 185 18.53 10.03 4.31
N GLU A 186 17.78 9.07 4.85
CA GLU A 186 16.32 9.03 4.82
C GLU A 186 15.79 8.59 6.17
N TYR A 187 14.75 9.26 6.62
CA TYR A 187 13.93 8.84 7.75
C TYR A 187 12.48 8.70 7.28
N ARG A 188 11.88 7.54 7.54
CA ARG A 188 10.51 7.20 7.19
C ARG A 188 9.76 6.75 8.42
N THR A 189 8.58 7.28 8.65
CA THR A 189 7.67 6.83 9.70
C THR A 189 6.28 6.56 9.14
N ARG A 190 5.64 5.49 9.61
CA ARG A 190 4.30 5.08 9.20
C ARG A 190 3.47 4.71 10.41
N ASP A 191 2.23 5.24 10.49
CA ASP A 191 1.19 4.83 11.43
C ASP A 191 0.04 4.22 10.61
N TYR A 192 -0.28 2.97 10.86
CA TYR A 192 -1.37 2.25 10.22
C TYR A 192 -2.32 1.72 11.29
N ARG A 193 -3.59 2.09 11.18
CA ARG A 193 -4.64 1.70 12.13
C ARG A 193 -5.86 1.19 11.41
N THR A 194 -6.45 0.14 11.99
CA THR A 194 -7.72 -0.42 11.55
C THR A 194 -8.65 -0.58 12.75
N ARG A 195 -9.95 -0.44 12.50
CA ARG A 195 -11.02 -0.80 13.42
C ARG A 195 -12.13 -1.47 12.64
N ALA A 196 -12.80 -2.42 13.28
CA ALA A 196 -13.95 -3.12 12.73
C ALA A 196 -15.05 -3.18 13.79
N TYR A 197 -16.26 -2.84 13.38
CA TYR A 197 -17.44 -2.93 14.20
C TYR A 197 -18.48 -3.80 13.50
N PHE A 198 -19.03 -4.75 14.23
CA PHE A 198 -20.15 -5.56 13.77
C PHE A 198 -21.43 -5.04 14.42
N TYR A 199 -22.52 -5.18 13.69
CA TYR A 199 -23.86 -5.02 14.22
C TYR A 199 -24.43 -6.40 14.48
N ARG A 200 -24.80 -6.64 15.74
CA ARG A 200 -25.38 -7.91 16.17
C ARG A 200 -26.76 -7.67 16.75
N PHE A 201 -27.57 -8.68 16.67
CA PHE A 201 -28.89 -8.72 17.32
C PHE A 201 -29.13 -10.12 17.88
N ASP A 202 -30.01 -10.20 18.86
CA ASP A 202 -30.46 -11.46 19.41
C ASP A 202 -31.68 -11.93 18.59
N THR A 203 -31.50 -12.99 17.80
CA THR A 203 -32.54 -13.54 16.92
C THR A 203 -33.76 -14.04 17.67
N ASP A 204 -33.58 -14.50 18.92
CA ASP A 204 -34.68 -15.05 19.74
C ASP A 204 -35.57 -13.96 20.34
N ASN A 205 -35.08 -12.74 20.41
CA ASN A 205 -35.73 -11.61 21.06
C ASN A 205 -35.98 -10.41 20.16
N LEU A 206 -35.83 -10.58 18.81
CA LEU A 206 -36.12 -9.48 17.90
C LEU A 206 -37.59 -9.07 17.97
N PRO A 207 -37.87 -7.77 18.13
CA PRO A 207 -39.26 -7.28 18.06
C PRO A 207 -39.89 -7.58 16.69
N ALA A 208 -41.21 -7.84 16.73
CA ALA A 208 -41.96 -8.10 15.50
C ALA A 208 -41.96 -6.92 14.50
N ASP A 209 -41.67 -5.70 15.01
CA ASP A 209 -41.56 -4.47 14.23
C ASP A 209 -40.14 -4.14 13.80
N PHE A 210 -39.17 -5.05 13.96
CA PHE A 210 -37.80 -4.85 13.48
C PHE A 210 -37.81 -4.73 11.95
N ALA A 211 -37.29 -3.58 11.45
CA ALA A 211 -37.27 -3.32 10.03
C ALA A 211 -36.11 -4.06 9.34
N TYR A 212 -36.43 -5.08 8.56
CA TYR A 212 -35.54 -5.74 7.62
C TYR A 212 -35.63 -5.03 6.28
N GLY A 213 -34.97 -3.87 6.13
CA GLY A 213 -34.95 -3.17 4.86
C GLY A 213 -34.03 -3.83 3.84
N ASP A 214 -34.23 -3.52 2.57
CA ASP A 214 -33.35 -3.96 1.47
C ASP A 214 -32.11 -3.08 1.34
N VAL A 215 -32.17 -1.87 1.87
CA VAL A 215 -31.11 -0.86 1.81
C VAL A 215 -30.40 -0.79 3.16
N ILE A 216 -29.10 -0.68 3.14
CA ILE A 216 -28.26 -0.64 4.36
C ILE A 216 -28.67 0.49 5.31
N ASP A 217 -29.09 1.65 4.78
CA ASP A 217 -29.49 2.79 5.60
C ASP A 217 -30.84 2.56 6.32
N ASP A 218 -31.73 1.75 5.72
CA ASP A 218 -32.98 1.34 6.37
C ASP A 218 -32.72 0.39 7.52
N ILE A 219 -31.75 -0.51 7.38
CA ILE A 219 -31.35 -1.45 8.44
C ILE A 219 -30.67 -0.71 9.60
N LEU A 220 -29.83 0.26 9.28
CA LEU A 220 -29.02 1.03 10.26
C LEU A 220 -29.71 2.33 10.74
N GLN A 221 -31.04 2.45 10.55
CA GLN A 221 -31.80 3.58 11.09
C GLN A 221 -31.89 3.57 12.62
N ASP A 222 -32.01 4.73 13.23
CA ASP A 222 -31.99 4.90 14.68
C ASP A 222 -33.01 4.02 15.45
N GLY A 223 -34.20 3.81 14.86
CA GLY A 223 -35.26 2.98 15.44
C GLY A 223 -34.91 1.49 15.59
N ASN A 224 -33.89 1.03 14.85
CA ASN A 224 -33.45 -0.37 14.88
C ASN A 224 -32.41 -0.67 15.97
N TYR A 225 -31.91 0.34 16.69
CA TYR A 225 -30.96 0.15 17.76
C TYR A 225 -31.64 0.00 19.13
N GLY A 226 -31.12 -0.87 19.98
CA GLY A 226 -31.61 -1.09 21.34
C GLY A 226 -31.06 -2.35 21.97
N ALA A 227 -31.40 -2.59 23.21
CA ALA A 227 -30.94 -3.77 23.96
C ALA A 227 -31.44 -5.08 23.37
N ASP A 228 -32.67 -5.06 22.81
CA ASP A 228 -33.33 -6.22 22.16
C ASP A 228 -33.34 -6.11 20.62
N LYS A 229 -32.59 -5.19 20.08
CA LYS A 229 -32.48 -4.92 18.63
C LYS A 229 -31.03 -5.02 18.17
N LEU A 230 -30.63 -4.15 17.24
CA LEU A 230 -29.23 -4.03 16.85
C LEU A 230 -28.39 -3.41 17.98
N TYR A 231 -27.22 -3.98 18.23
CA TYR A 231 -26.20 -3.40 19.09
C TYR A 231 -24.83 -3.47 18.41
N ILE A 232 -23.96 -2.51 18.75
CA ILE A 232 -22.62 -2.41 18.18
C ILE A 232 -21.66 -3.29 18.97
N TYR A 233 -20.97 -4.18 18.28
CA TYR A 233 -19.92 -5.01 18.83
C TYR A 233 -18.58 -4.61 18.25
N ASP A 234 -17.60 -4.24 19.10
CA ASP A 234 -16.23 -3.94 18.65
C ASP A 234 -15.48 -5.25 18.38
N ASP A 235 -15.27 -5.55 17.08
CA ASP A 235 -14.51 -6.70 16.60
C ASP A 235 -13.13 -6.31 16.08
N SER A 236 -12.64 -5.15 16.48
CA SER A 236 -11.30 -4.70 16.09
C SER A 236 -10.24 -5.69 16.58
N ASP A 237 -9.34 -6.04 15.67
CA ASP A 237 -8.13 -6.80 15.98
C ASP A 237 -6.93 -5.85 15.94
N ASN A 238 -6.41 -5.54 17.12
CA ASN A 238 -5.30 -4.59 17.25
C ASN A 238 -4.03 -5.07 16.52
N ARG A 239 -3.87 -6.38 16.31
CA ARG A 239 -2.74 -6.95 15.56
C ARG A 239 -2.70 -6.49 14.11
N ASN A 240 -3.83 -6.01 13.56
CA ASN A 240 -3.91 -5.43 12.22
C ASN A 240 -3.40 -3.98 12.15
N SER A 241 -3.03 -3.40 13.28
CA SER A 241 -2.49 -2.04 13.39
C SER A 241 -1.00 -2.10 13.72
N TYR A 242 -0.22 -1.15 13.20
CA TYR A 242 1.21 -1.07 13.48
C TYR A 242 1.74 0.35 13.33
N LYS A 243 2.91 0.60 13.93
CA LYS A 243 3.75 1.76 13.69
C LYS A 243 5.12 1.29 13.21
N GLY A 244 5.67 1.96 12.23
CA GLY A 244 6.97 1.64 11.67
C GLY A 244 7.83 2.87 11.52
N ASP A 245 9.11 2.76 11.87
CA ASP A 245 10.14 3.75 11.66
C ASP A 245 11.30 3.11 10.91
N ASN A 246 11.84 3.79 9.91
CA ASN A 246 13.00 3.33 9.17
C ASN A 246 14.00 4.47 8.98
N ILE A 247 15.25 4.18 9.28
CA ILE A 247 16.39 5.06 8.99
C ILE A 247 17.25 4.35 7.94
N LEU A 248 17.53 5.03 6.84
CA LEU A 248 18.48 4.61 5.83
C LEU A 248 19.56 5.66 5.71
N THR A 249 20.82 5.26 5.85
CA THR A 249 21.95 6.12 5.55
C THR A 249 22.88 5.43 4.55
N ALA A 250 23.46 6.21 3.65
CA ALA A 250 24.35 5.67 2.65
C ALA A 250 25.50 6.61 2.35
N ALA A 251 26.65 6.03 2.02
CA ALA A 251 27.80 6.72 1.47
C ALA A 251 28.26 5.99 0.21
N TYR A 252 28.70 6.74 -0.79
CA TYR A 252 29.23 6.12 -1.99
C TYR A 252 30.48 6.86 -2.50
N ALA A 253 31.31 6.09 -3.17
CA ALA A 253 32.43 6.61 -3.97
C ALA A 253 32.49 5.86 -5.30
N GLY A 254 32.82 6.59 -6.35
CA GLY A 254 32.95 6.02 -7.69
C GLY A 254 33.89 6.86 -8.54
N ILE A 255 34.43 6.23 -9.56
CA ILE A 255 35.33 6.88 -10.52
C ILE A 255 34.90 6.55 -11.95
N ASP A 256 34.86 7.56 -12.78
CA ASP A 256 34.63 7.47 -14.22
C ASP A 256 35.95 7.63 -14.97
N LEU A 257 36.31 6.65 -15.75
CA LEU A 257 37.61 6.51 -16.40
C LEU A 257 37.42 6.52 -17.93
N PRO A 258 37.63 7.66 -18.61
CA PRO A 258 37.60 7.73 -20.05
C PRO A 258 38.93 7.27 -20.68
N PHE A 259 38.91 6.21 -21.48
CA PHE A 259 40.07 5.67 -22.22
C PHE A 259 39.81 5.66 -23.73
N GLY A 260 39.96 6.77 -24.40
CA GLY A 260 39.71 6.87 -25.81
C GLY A 260 38.30 6.47 -26.23
N ARG A 261 38.12 5.26 -26.78
CA ARG A 261 36.79 4.73 -27.16
C ARG A 261 36.06 4.02 -26.02
N TRP A 262 36.75 3.77 -24.91
CA TRP A 262 36.21 3.13 -23.72
C TRP A 262 35.87 4.18 -22.68
N ASN A 263 34.81 3.97 -21.97
CA ASN A 263 34.50 4.64 -20.72
C ASN A 263 34.12 3.60 -19.64
N VAL A 264 34.83 3.57 -18.54
CA VAL A 264 34.62 2.62 -17.43
C VAL A 264 34.26 3.39 -16.18
N TYR A 265 33.06 3.20 -15.69
CA TYR A 265 32.67 3.64 -14.35
C TYR A 265 32.79 2.46 -13.38
N ALA A 266 33.42 2.68 -12.24
CA ALA A 266 33.45 1.75 -11.12
C ALA A 266 33.14 2.48 -9.81
N GLY A 267 32.29 1.90 -8.98
CA GLY A 267 31.89 2.52 -7.72
C GLY A 267 31.37 1.51 -6.71
N VAL A 268 31.32 1.93 -5.48
CA VAL A 268 30.69 1.20 -4.37
C VAL A 268 29.83 2.14 -3.56
N ARG A 269 28.64 1.68 -3.21
CA ARG A 269 27.72 2.32 -2.27
C ARG A 269 27.57 1.42 -1.06
N PHE A 270 27.80 1.98 0.11
CA PHE A 270 27.54 1.30 1.39
C PHE A 270 26.25 1.86 1.98
N GLU A 271 25.34 0.99 2.39
CA GLU A 271 24.08 1.36 3.01
C GLU A 271 23.95 0.74 4.40
N TYR A 272 23.50 1.54 5.35
CA TYR A 272 23.02 1.12 6.65
C TYR A 272 21.53 1.40 6.74
N SER A 273 20.73 0.39 7.05
CA SER A 273 19.29 0.49 7.24
C SER A 273 18.89 -0.11 8.58
N ARG A 274 18.08 0.63 9.33
CA ARG A 274 17.45 0.14 10.56
C ARG A 274 15.95 0.41 10.49
N MET A 275 15.17 -0.64 10.46
CA MET A 275 13.70 -0.61 10.57
C MET A 275 13.32 -1.04 11.98
N ALA A 276 12.48 -0.24 12.64
CA ALA A 276 11.79 -0.58 13.88
C ALA A 276 10.30 -0.71 13.59
N LEU A 277 9.71 -1.87 13.88
CA LEU A 277 8.27 -2.11 13.75
C LEU A 277 7.67 -2.38 15.11
N THR A 278 6.75 -1.52 15.53
CA THR A 278 5.92 -1.70 16.72
C THR A 278 4.57 -2.24 16.29
N SER A 279 4.26 -3.46 16.70
CA SER A 279 3.00 -4.17 16.44
C SER A 279 2.35 -4.62 17.73
N TYR A 280 1.04 -4.86 17.68
CA TYR A 280 0.28 -5.32 18.82
C TYR A 280 0.22 -6.85 18.83
N THR A 281 0.37 -7.45 20.01
CA THR A 281 0.51 -8.91 20.14
C THR A 281 -0.81 -9.60 20.48
N LYS A 282 -1.81 -8.84 20.96
CA LYS A 282 -3.12 -9.33 21.35
C LYS A 282 -4.25 -8.67 20.58
N ILE A 283 -5.36 -9.37 20.45
CA ILE A 283 -6.53 -8.92 19.68
C ILE A 283 -7.14 -7.67 20.29
N LYS A 284 -7.40 -7.66 21.59
CA LYS A 284 -8.13 -6.58 22.29
C LYS A 284 -7.24 -5.66 23.12
N ASP A 285 -6.09 -6.14 23.56
CA ASP A 285 -5.15 -5.35 24.36
C ASP A 285 -4.18 -4.60 23.44
N TRP A 286 -3.74 -3.43 23.93
CA TRP A 286 -2.74 -2.59 23.27
C TRP A 286 -1.31 -2.93 23.69
N ASP A 287 -1.07 -4.11 24.23
CA ASP A 287 0.27 -4.60 24.46
C ASP A 287 1.05 -4.65 23.14
N SER A 288 2.16 -3.97 23.09
CA SER A 288 2.95 -3.82 21.89
C SER A 288 4.33 -4.43 22.03
N GLU A 289 4.84 -4.94 20.90
CA GLU A 289 6.22 -5.41 20.76
C GLU A 289 6.89 -4.65 19.64
N THR A 290 8.13 -4.19 19.88
CA THR A 290 8.94 -3.55 18.84
C THR A 290 10.03 -4.51 18.39
N ARG A 291 10.05 -4.80 17.09
CA ARG A 291 11.08 -5.59 16.43
C ARG A 291 11.98 -4.71 15.59
N ASN A 292 13.30 -4.93 15.69
CA ASN A 292 14.29 -4.19 14.92
C ASN A 292 14.91 -5.09 13.85
N TYR A 293 15.02 -4.55 12.64
CA TYR A 293 15.68 -5.19 11.49
C TYR A 293 16.80 -4.26 11.05
N THR A 294 18.02 -4.74 11.12
CA THR A 294 19.21 -3.94 10.80
C THR A 294 20.01 -4.63 9.71
N HIS A 295 20.40 -3.88 8.70
CA HIS A 295 21.20 -4.33 7.58
C HIS A 295 22.31 -3.33 7.30
N ALA A 296 23.47 -3.86 6.88
CA ALA A 296 24.63 -3.03 6.52
C ALA A 296 25.35 -3.73 5.36
N ASP A 297 25.18 -3.22 4.14
CA ASP A 297 25.54 -3.92 2.93
C ASP A 297 26.31 -3.02 1.96
N PRO A 298 27.37 -3.52 1.28
CA PRO A 298 28.01 -2.87 0.16
C PRO A 298 27.32 -3.23 -1.17
N PHE A 299 27.19 -2.25 -2.05
CA PHE A 299 26.63 -2.38 -3.39
C PHE A 299 27.63 -1.93 -4.44
N PRO A 300 28.53 -2.81 -4.91
CA PRO A 300 29.43 -2.50 -6.00
C PRO A 300 28.69 -2.39 -7.33
N SER A 301 29.18 -1.50 -8.19
CA SER A 301 28.70 -1.33 -9.56
C SER A 301 29.84 -1.05 -10.51
N VAL A 302 29.76 -1.62 -11.72
CA VAL A 302 30.70 -1.37 -12.81
C VAL A 302 29.91 -1.20 -14.11
N ASN A 303 30.20 -0.14 -14.84
CA ASN A 303 29.60 0.11 -16.15
C ASN A 303 30.74 0.31 -17.16
N VAL A 304 30.68 -0.41 -18.26
CA VAL A 304 31.65 -0.32 -19.34
C VAL A 304 30.91 0.11 -20.60
N THR A 305 31.37 1.20 -21.21
CA THR A 305 30.86 1.68 -22.48
C THR A 305 31.98 1.66 -23.51
N TYR A 306 31.74 1.03 -24.67
CA TYR A 306 32.64 1.04 -25.80
C TYR A 306 31.99 1.72 -27.00
N ARG A 307 32.60 2.80 -27.49
CA ARG A 307 32.15 3.54 -28.67
C ARG A 307 32.78 2.94 -29.91
N ILE A 308 32.00 2.18 -30.67
CA ILE A 308 32.46 1.55 -31.95
C ILE A 308 32.71 2.63 -32.98
N ASN A 309 31.77 3.55 -33.13
CA ASN A 309 31.83 4.75 -33.99
C ASN A 309 30.83 5.80 -33.47
N ASP A 310 30.63 6.90 -34.17
CA ASP A 310 29.76 8.00 -33.77
C ASP A 310 28.26 7.63 -33.72
N LYS A 311 27.87 6.53 -34.37
CA LYS A 311 26.49 6.06 -34.47
C LYS A 311 26.22 4.83 -33.61
N HIS A 312 27.24 4.09 -33.18
CA HIS A 312 27.09 2.81 -32.48
C HIS A 312 27.95 2.78 -31.22
N LEU A 313 27.35 2.36 -30.15
CA LEU A 313 28.02 2.09 -28.86
C LEU A 313 27.53 0.78 -28.25
N LEU A 314 28.40 0.10 -27.52
CA LEU A 314 28.11 -1.08 -26.74
C LEU A 314 28.24 -0.72 -25.27
N ARG A 315 27.29 -1.18 -24.46
CA ARG A 315 27.32 -1.02 -22.99
C ARG A 315 27.15 -2.35 -22.29
N ALA A 316 27.94 -2.57 -21.24
CA ALA A 316 27.76 -3.65 -20.29
C ALA A 316 27.77 -3.06 -18.89
N ALA A 317 26.87 -3.55 -18.03
CA ALA A 317 26.74 -3.08 -16.66
C ALA A 317 26.58 -4.26 -15.70
N TYR A 318 27.23 -4.14 -14.57
CA TYR A 318 27.02 -5.01 -13.40
C TYR A 318 26.73 -4.14 -12.19
N GLY A 319 25.74 -4.53 -11.40
CA GLY A 319 25.41 -3.85 -10.15
C GLY A 319 24.71 -4.81 -9.18
N MET A 320 25.01 -4.65 -7.92
CA MET A 320 24.28 -5.31 -6.83
C MET A 320 23.20 -4.38 -6.31
N SER A 321 22.05 -4.95 -6.00
CA SER A 321 20.94 -4.27 -5.35
C SER A 321 20.24 -5.20 -4.37
N THR A 322 19.51 -4.64 -3.43
CA THR A 322 18.70 -5.40 -2.47
C THR A 322 17.26 -4.90 -2.52
N ASN A 323 16.34 -5.83 -2.29
CA ASN A 323 14.95 -5.49 -1.97
C ASN A 323 14.75 -5.67 -0.46
N ARG A 324 14.41 -4.60 0.24
CA ARG A 324 14.11 -4.63 1.66
C ARG A 324 12.61 -4.77 1.87
N PRO A 325 12.19 -5.56 2.88
CA PRO A 325 10.77 -5.73 3.14
C PRO A 325 10.13 -4.40 3.55
N GLU A 326 8.90 -4.21 3.13
CA GLU A 326 8.04 -3.10 3.59
C GLU A 326 7.49 -3.39 5.00
N PHE A 327 7.11 -2.34 5.74
CA PHE A 327 6.54 -2.47 7.09
C PHE A 327 5.40 -3.48 7.17
N ARG A 328 4.56 -3.54 6.13
CA ARG A 328 3.42 -4.48 6.08
C ARG A 328 3.87 -5.93 5.96
N GLU A 329 4.95 -6.21 5.25
CA GLU A 329 5.44 -7.57 5.01
C GLU A 329 6.04 -8.20 6.27
N VAL A 330 6.58 -7.36 7.17
CA VAL A 330 7.13 -7.81 8.46
C VAL A 330 6.14 -7.67 9.62
N SER A 331 4.99 -7.06 9.37
CA SER A 331 3.91 -6.92 10.36
C SER A 331 3.22 -8.28 10.58
N PRO A 332 2.91 -8.66 11.84
CA PRO A 332 2.13 -9.85 12.15
C PRO A 332 0.64 -9.70 11.77
N SER A 333 0.26 -8.58 11.17
CA SER A 333 -1.12 -8.34 10.76
C SER A 333 -1.62 -9.45 9.85
N VAL A 334 -2.75 -10.04 10.20
CA VAL A 334 -3.43 -11.03 9.37
C VAL A 334 -3.82 -10.34 8.08
N CYS A 335 -3.17 -10.73 7.00
CA CYS A 335 -3.45 -10.14 5.70
C CYS A 335 -4.85 -10.56 5.26
N LEU A 336 -5.77 -9.61 5.18
CA LEU A 336 -7.07 -9.79 4.51
C LEU A 336 -6.88 -9.91 2.97
N LEU A 337 -5.84 -10.62 2.55
CA LEU A 337 -5.51 -10.89 1.15
C LEU A 337 -6.47 -11.86 0.46
N TYR A 338 -7.51 -12.32 1.15
CA TYR A 338 -8.51 -13.22 0.58
C TYR A 338 -9.51 -12.55 -0.40
N THR A 339 -9.37 -11.27 -0.68
CA THR A 339 -10.31 -10.57 -1.58
C THR A 339 -9.68 -10.00 -2.86
N SER A 340 -8.40 -10.28 -3.13
CA SER A 340 -7.79 -9.91 -4.41
C SER A 340 -7.04 -11.12 -4.97
N PRO A 341 -7.41 -11.63 -6.15
CA PRO A 341 -6.62 -12.65 -6.80
C PRO A 341 -5.21 -12.14 -7.01
N SER A 342 -4.22 -12.96 -6.65
CA SER A 342 -2.82 -12.69 -6.97
C SER A 342 -2.67 -12.54 -8.48
N PRO A 343 -1.82 -11.63 -8.99
CA PRO A 343 -1.49 -11.58 -10.42
C PRO A 343 -0.87 -12.88 -10.96
N ARG A 344 -0.57 -13.85 -10.09
CA ARG A 344 -0.09 -15.18 -10.46
C ARG A 344 -1.21 -16.20 -10.69
N ASP A 345 -2.43 -15.86 -10.36
CA ASP A 345 -3.62 -16.73 -10.51
C ASP A 345 -4.51 -16.29 -11.67
N ALA A 346 -4.01 -15.40 -12.54
CA ALA A 346 -4.65 -14.97 -13.78
C ALA A 346 -4.01 -15.65 -15.00
#